data_e0085fcbb931b5cba58692c1876f3346
#
_entry.id   e0085fcbb931b5cba58692c1876f3346
#
_cell.length_a   1.000
_cell.length_b   1.000
_cell.length_c   1.000
_cell.angle_alpha   90.00
_cell.angle_beta   90.00
_cell.angle_gamma   90.00
#
_symmetry.space_group_name_H-M   'P 1'
#
loop_
_entity.id
_entity.type
_entity.pdbx_description
1 polymer ?
#
loop_
_entity_poly.entity_id
_entity_poly.type
_entity_poly.pdbx_seq_one_letter_code
_entity_poly.pdbx_strand_id
1 'polypeptide(L)' 'MNEQLNGTTWKHNKTGNKYQVLYAQVIECTNGREDIDYVVYTNGDKIFCREAAEFYQKFTRL' A
#
# COMPACT_ATOMS: atom_id res chain seq x y z
N MET A 1 -5.19 12.50 -15.13
CA MET A 1 -5.86 12.12 -13.90
C MET A 1 -5.23 10.88 -13.30
N ASN A 2 -5.01 10.92 -12.02
CA ASN A 2 -4.37 9.81 -11.35
C ASN A 2 -5.32 8.65 -11.18
N GLU A 3 -4.78 7.48 -11.36
CA GLU A 3 -5.53 6.27 -11.14
C GLU A 3 -5.79 6.09 -9.66
N GLN A 4 -7.00 5.69 -9.32
CA GLN A 4 -7.36 5.39 -7.95
C GLN A 4 -6.95 3.97 -7.62
N LEU A 5 -6.09 3.82 -6.63
CA LEU A 5 -5.66 2.51 -6.16
C LEU A 5 -6.44 2.05 -4.94
N ASN A 6 -7.25 2.94 -4.36
CA ASN A 6 -8.05 2.58 -3.20
C ASN A 6 -9.04 1.49 -3.57
N GLY A 7 -9.13 0.48 -2.74
CA GLY A 7 -10.06 -0.63 -2.96
C GLY A 7 -9.53 -1.72 -3.87
N THR A 8 -8.32 -1.58 -4.41
CA THR A 8 -7.76 -2.63 -5.29
C THR A 8 -7.20 -3.77 -4.47
N THR A 9 -7.11 -4.95 -5.10
CA THR A 9 -6.63 -6.16 -4.44
C THR A 9 -5.24 -6.48 -4.95
N TRP A 10 -4.37 -6.86 -4.04
CA TRP A 10 -2.97 -7.16 -4.33
C TRP A 10 -2.58 -8.48 -3.68
N LYS A 11 -1.60 -9.14 -4.26
CA LYS A 11 -1.07 -10.40 -3.75
C LYS A 11 0.36 -10.18 -3.27
N HIS A 12 0.66 -10.63 -2.07
CA HIS A 12 2.04 -10.61 -1.57
C HIS A 12 2.83 -11.69 -2.32
N ASN A 13 3.90 -11.27 -3.00
CA ASN A 13 4.60 -12.18 -3.92
C ASN A 13 5.20 -13.39 -3.19
N LYS A 14 5.72 -13.17 -1.99
CA LYS A 14 6.42 -14.23 -1.28
C LYS A 14 5.46 -15.26 -0.70
N THR A 15 4.36 -14.82 -0.12
CA THR A 15 3.44 -15.71 0.59
C THR A 15 2.21 -16.09 -0.22
N GLY A 16 1.87 -15.29 -1.22
CA GLY A 16 0.64 -15.50 -1.99
C GLY A 16 -0.61 -14.99 -1.31
N ASN A 17 -0.50 -14.42 -0.12
CA ASN A 17 -1.66 -13.87 0.59
C ASN A 17 -2.19 -12.65 -0.13
N LYS A 18 -3.50 -12.47 -0.06
CA LYS A 18 -4.17 -11.35 -0.72
C LYS A 18 -4.48 -10.25 0.27
N TYR A 19 -4.36 -9.02 -0.20
CA TYR A 19 -4.58 -7.82 0.59
C TYR A 19 -5.36 -6.82 -0.22
N GLN A 20 -6.08 -5.95 0.46
CA GLN A 20 -6.82 -4.88 -0.18
C GLN A 20 -6.21 -3.55 0.22
N VAL A 21 -5.92 -2.71 -0.77
CA VAL A 21 -5.42 -1.36 -0.50
C VAL A 21 -6.58 -0.50 -0.03
N LEU A 22 -6.43 0.11 1.13
CA LEU A 22 -7.42 1.03 1.67
C LEU A 22 -7.14 2.45 1.20
N TYR A 23 -5.89 2.89 1.33
CA TYR A 23 -5.48 4.22 0.92
C TYR A 23 -4.09 4.15 0.32
N ALA A 24 -3.92 4.76 -0.84
CA ALA A 24 -2.60 4.94 -1.44
C ALA A 24 -2.20 6.40 -1.30
N GLN A 25 -0.90 6.67 -1.47
CA GLN A 25 -0.38 8.03 -1.44
C GLN A 25 -0.64 8.73 -0.11
N VAL A 26 -0.51 7.97 0.97
CA VAL A 26 -0.62 8.52 2.33
C VAL A 26 0.74 9.15 2.66
N ILE A 27 0.69 10.38 3.19
CA ILE A 27 1.89 11.15 3.46
C ILE A 27 2.14 11.16 4.96
N GLU A 28 3.36 10.83 5.35
CA GLU A 28 3.77 10.96 6.75
C GLU A 28 4.09 12.41 7.03
N CYS A 29 3.56 12.93 8.16
CA CYS A 29 3.70 14.35 8.49
C CYS A 29 4.96 14.68 9.26
N THR A 30 5.86 13.73 9.42
CA THR A 30 7.11 13.97 10.13
C THR A 30 8.02 14.86 9.30
N ASN A 31 8.68 15.79 9.94
CA ASN A 31 9.63 16.68 9.28
C ASN A 31 10.61 15.90 8.43
N GLY A 32 10.79 16.35 7.19
CA GLY A 32 11.74 15.76 6.28
C GLY A 32 11.26 14.48 5.63
N ARG A 33 10.02 14.09 5.84
CA ARG A 33 9.50 12.86 5.26
C ARG A 33 8.21 13.05 4.48
N GLU A 34 7.85 14.29 4.20
CA GLU A 34 6.58 14.60 3.52
C GLU A 34 6.58 14.18 2.07
N ASP A 35 7.74 13.88 1.50
CA ASP A 35 7.83 13.44 0.11
C ASP A 35 7.80 11.93 -0.04
N ILE A 36 7.57 11.18 1.03
CA ILE A 36 7.52 9.72 0.98
C ILE A 36 6.08 9.28 1.07
N ASP A 37 5.62 8.57 0.04
CA ASP A 37 4.27 8.03 0.00
C ASP A 37 4.20 6.69 0.69
N TYR A 38 3.09 6.43 1.35
CA TYR A 38 2.81 5.16 2.02
C TYR A 38 1.54 4.56 1.47
N VAL A 39 1.44 3.23 1.56
CA VAL A 39 0.24 2.49 1.21
C VAL A 39 -0.32 1.89 2.50
N VAL A 40 -1.60 2.11 2.74
CA VAL A 40 -2.32 1.50 3.86
C VAL A 40 -3.19 0.39 3.29
N TYR A 41 -3.03 -0.81 3.82
CA TYR A 41 -3.71 -1.98 3.27
C TYR A 41 -4.11 -2.93 4.39
N THR A 42 -4.96 -3.90 4.06
CA THR A 42 -5.50 -4.80 5.07
C THR A 42 -5.60 -6.22 4.51
N ASN A 43 -5.51 -7.20 5.42
CA ASN A 43 -5.80 -8.58 5.08
C ASN A 43 -7.22 -8.98 5.51
N GLY A 44 -8.03 -8.01 5.94
CA GLY A 44 -9.37 -8.26 6.45
C GLY A 44 -9.44 -8.35 7.96
N ASP A 45 -8.30 -8.48 8.60
CA ASP A 45 -8.22 -8.61 10.06
C ASP A 45 -7.41 -7.48 10.66
N LYS A 46 -6.28 -7.17 10.05
CA LYS A 46 -5.37 -6.13 10.53
C LYS A 46 -5.11 -5.12 9.44
N ILE A 47 -4.71 -3.93 9.84
CA ILE A 47 -4.39 -2.86 8.92
C ILE A 47 -2.89 -2.61 8.97
N PHE A 48 -2.27 -2.52 7.81
CA PHE A 48 -0.83 -2.39 7.65
C PHE A 48 -0.49 -1.11 6.90
N CYS A 49 0.76 -0.68 7.05
CA CYS A 49 1.28 0.49 6.36
C CYS A 49 2.68 0.18 5.87
N ARG A 50 3.00 0.57 4.64
CA ARG A 50 4.32 0.32 4.05
C ARG A 50 4.64 1.43 3.08
N GLU A 51 5.94 1.76 2.95
CA GLU A 51 6.36 2.70 1.91
C GLU A 51 5.91 2.21 0.55
N ALA A 52 5.41 3.15 -0.27
CA ALA A 52 4.83 2.79 -1.56
C ALA A 52 5.84 2.07 -2.45
N ALA A 53 7.07 2.55 -2.52
CA ALA A 53 8.08 1.91 -3.37
C ALA A 53 8.30 0.46 -2.96
N GLU A 54 8.37 0.20 -1.67
CA GLU A 54 8.57 -1.16 -1.18
C GLU A 54 7.32 -2.01 -1.40
N PHE A 55 6.14 -1.41 -1.22
CA PHE A 55 4.90 -2.14 -1.46
C PHE A 55 4.84 -2.65 -2.90
N TYR A 56 5.15 -1.78 -3.86
CA TYR A 56 5.06 -2.16 -5.27
C TYR A 56 6.11 -3.19 -5.67
N GLN A 57 7.19 -3.30 -4.90
CA GLN A 57 8.19 -4.33 -5.15
C GLN A 57 7.75 -5.69 -4.63
N LYS A 58 7.00 -5.72 -3.53
CA LYS A 58 6.68 -6.96 -2.83
C LYS A 58 5.28 -7.47 -3.12
N PHE A 59 4.45 -6.68 -3.76
CA PHE A 59 3.07 -7.04 -4.06
C PHE A 59 2.80 -6.92 -5.55
N THR A 60 1.87 -7.72 -6.03
CA THR A 60 1.43 -7.68 -7.43
C THR A 60 -0.07 -7.42 -7.46
N ARG A 61 -0.47 -6.45 -8.26
CA ARG A 61 -1.89 -6.10 -8.40
C ARG A 61 -2.62 -7.23 -9.13
N LEU A 62 -3.77 -7.59 -8.60
CA LEU A 62 -4.62 -8.63 -9.19
C LEU A 62 -5.69 -8.06 -10.11
#